data_ac97ab6000adaf209d2bf9ccb468baf0
#
_entry.id   ac97ab6000adaf209d2bf9ccb468baf0
#
_cell.length_a   1.000
_cell.length_b   1.000
_cell.length_c   1.000
_cell.angle_alpha   90.00
_cell.angle_beta   90.00
_cell.angle_gamma   90.00
#
_symmetry.space_group_name_H-M   'P 1'
#
loop_
_entity.id
_entity.type
_entity.pdbx_description
1 polymer ?
#
loop_
_entity_poly.entity_id
_entity_poly.type
_entity_poly.pdbx_seq_one_letter_code
_entity_poly.pdbx_strand_id
1 'polypeptide(L)'
;MSDVEPVSANEGASGHVVIVGCGRVGSGLAGRLLALGHSVAVIDTNRSAFRRLAGLDAEQIEGIGYDRSTLRSAGVERAVALAAVTNGDNSNIVVARTGREAFGVERVFARIYDMRRAAVYERLGIPTVASARLTIDMSMRQLRPDVEAVRWVDPGAGVCLVERPASRALIGTSLGALEADGTVRLAAVRRLGVSILPMPDLVVQDGDLLYLMVRNDRVDDLQAAWADSDVVKGTS
;
A
#
# COMPACT_ATOMS: atom_id res chain seq x y z
N MET A 1 6.28 26.29 9.60
CA MET A 1 6.74 25.15 8.83
C MET A 1 7.64 24.39 9.78
N SER A 2 7.07 23.43 10.49
CA SER A 2 7.84 22.57 11.39
C SER A 2 8.25 21.36 10.57
N ASP A 3 9.55 21.20 10.34
CA ASP A 3 10.12 20.00 9.76
C ASP A 3 9.84 18.86 10.72
N VAL A 4 8.92 17.99 10.33
CA VAL A 4 8.75 16.70 10.99
C VAL A 4 9.95 15.87 10.55
N GLU A 5 10.94 15.73 11.43
CA GLU A 5 12.02 14.77 11.21
C GLU A 5 11.41 13.39 10.95
N PRO A 6 11.88 12.70 9.93
CA PRO A 6 11.42 11.33 9.69
C PRO A 6 11.76 10.50 10.93
N VAL A 7 10.76 9.81 11.46
CA VAL A 7 10.94 8.80 12.52
C VAL A 7 12.12 7.93 12.11
N SER A 8 13.15 7.89 12.96
CA SER A 8 14.38 7.15 12.73
C SER A 8 14.01 5.73 12.30
N ALA A 9 14.35 5.38 11.06
CA ALA A 9 14.15 4.04 10.55
C ALA A 9 14.84 3.08 11.52
N ASN A 10 14.07 2.16 12.06
CA ASN A 10 14.57 1.02 12.80
C ASN A 10 15.73 0.45 11.96
N GLU A 11 16.93 0.39 12.52
CA GLU A 11 18.14 -0.17 11.87
C GLU A 11 17.93 -1.67 11.66
N GLY A 12 17.04 -2.00 10.75
CA GLY A 12 16.91 -3.34 10.21
C GLY A 12 18.22 -3.65 9.49
N ALA A 13 18.88 -4.71 9.90
CA ALA A 13 20.17 -5.13 9.37
C ALA A 13 20.20 -4.98 7.84
N SER A 14 21.15 -4.20 7.32
CA SER A 14 21.39 -4.05 5.88
C SER A 14 21.61 -5.44 5.27
N GLY A 15 20.95 -5.75 4.18
CA GLY A 15 21.03 -7.04 3.52
C GLY A 15 21.05 -6.88 2.00
N HIS A 16 21.23 -7.99 1.31
CA HIS A 16 21.20 -8.00 -0.15
C HIS A 16 19.77 -8.18 -0.67
N VAL A 17 19.36 -7.38 -1.66
CA VAL A 17 18.03 -7.45 -2.27
C VAL A 17 18.16 -7.66 -3.77
N VAL A 18 17.44 -8.64 -4.31
CA VAL A 18 17.37 -8.90 -5.75
C VAL A 18 16.05 -8.35 -6.31
N ILE A 19 16.14 -7.55 -7.36
CA ILE A 19 14.99 -6.98 -8.06
C ILE A 19 14.98 -7.52 -9.50
N VAL A 20 13.88 -8.12 -9.92
CA VAL A 20 13.68 -8.59 -11.29
C VAL A 20 12.72 -7.66 -12.02
N GLY A 21 13.26 -6.96 -13.01
CA GLY A 21 12.58 -5.90 -13.80
C GLY A 21 13.13 -4.50 -13.48
N CYS A 22 13.85 -3.90 -14.43
CA CYS A 22 14.40 -2.53 -14.35
C CYS A 22 13.46 -1.49 -14.97
N GLY A 23 12.15 -1.64 -14.74
CA GLY A 23 11.16 -0.63 -15.08
C GLY A 23 11.11 0.51 -14.06
N ARG A 24 10.09 1.40 -14.17
CA ARG A 24 9.86 2.50 -13.22
C ARG A 24 9.75 2.04 -11.76
N VAL A 25 9.08 0.91 -11.53
CA VAL A 25 8.93 0.34 -10.17
C VAL A 25 10.26 -0.21 -9.67
N GLY A 26 10.94 -1.05 -10.46
CA GLY A 26 12.18 -1.69 -10.04
C GLY A 26 13.31 -0.70 -9.79
N SER A 27 13.50 0.29 -10.68
CA SER A 27 14.50 1.33 -10.46
C SER A 27 14.18 2.23 -9.26
N GLY A 28 12.90 2.53 -9.04
CA GLY A 28 12.47 3.28 -7.86
C GLY A 28 12.68 2.52 -6.55
N LEU A 29 12.44 1.19 -6.54
CA LEU A 29 12.75 0.33 -5.41
C LEU A 29 14.26 0.28 -5.14
N ALA A 30 15.07 0.11 -6.20
CA ALA A 30 16.51 0.08 -6.09
C ALA A 30 17.05 1.34 -5.40
N GLY A 31 16.64 2.53 -5.84
CA GLY A 31 17.07 3.78 -5.24
C GLY A 31 16.71 3.90 -3.76
N ARG A 32 15.48 3.52 -3.38
CA ARG A 32 15.05 3.57 -1.97
C ARG A 32 15.79 2.57 -1.09
N LEU A 33 16.01 1.34 -1.58
CA LEU A 33 16.73 0.31 -0.83
C LEU A 33 18.20 0.65 -0.63
N LEU A 34 18.85 1.21 -1.65
CA LEU A 34 20.22 1.72 -1.54
C LEU A 34 20.31 2.85 -0.51
N ALA A 35 19.35 3.78 -0.50
CA ALA A 35 19.30 4.86 0.48
C ALA A 35 19.10 4.36 1.93
N LEU A 36 18.51 3.16 2.11
CA LEU A 36 18.37 2.47 3.39
C LEU A 36 19.59 1.59 3.74
N GLY A 37 20.68 1.63 2.95
CA GLY A 37 21.91 0.89 3.21
C GLY A 37 21.90 -0.57 2.74
N HIS A 38 20.90 -1.01 1.97
CA HIS A 38 20.90 -2.34 1.36
C HIS A 38 21.83 -2.40 0.14
N SER A 39 22.47 -3.55 -0.11
CA SER A 39 23.04 -3.84 -1.42
C SER A 39 21.96 -4.35 -2.37
N VAL A 40 21.97 -3.91 -3.63
CA VAL A 40 20.90 -4.21 -4.59
C VAL A 40 21.48 -4.73 -5.90
N ALA A 41 20.94 -5.87 -6.37
CA ALA A 41 21.12 -6.36 -7.74
C ALA A 41 19.81 -6.25 -8.52
N VAL A 42 19.86 -5.74 -9.75
CA VAL A 42 18.71 -5.58 -10.64
C VAL A 42 18.90 -6.40 -11.90
N ILE A 43 17.94 -7.28 -12.17
CA ILE A 43 17.92 -8.14 -13.36
C ILE A 43 16.92 -7.58 -14.38
N ASP A 44 17.32 -7.49 -15.63
CA ASP A 44 16.41 -7.21 -16.74
C ASP A 44 16.93 -7.87 -18.03
N THR A 45 16.04 -8.27 -18.92
CA THR A 45 16.41 -8.79 -20.23
C THR A 45 16.82 -7.69 -21.22
N ASN A 46 16.46 -6.45 -20.93
CA ASN A 46 16.74 -5.29 -21.76
C ASN A 46 17.83 -4.42 -21.15
N ARG A 47 19.04 -4.55 -21.65
CA ARG A 47 20.20 -3.74 -21.21
C ARG A 47 19.93 -2.23 -21.19
N SER A 48 19.10 -1.72 -22.12
CA SER A 48 18.79 -0.29 -22.16
C SER A 48 17.93 0.17 -20.99
N ALA A 49 17.26 -0.73 -20.26
CA ALA A 49 16.47 -0.40 -19.09
C ALA A 49 17.35 0.10 -17.94
N PHE A 50 18.60 -0.37 -17.84
CA PHE A 50 19.55 0.01 -16.78
C PHE A 50 19.93 1.49 -16.80
N ARG A 51 19.63 2.23 -17.86
CA ARG A 51 19.77 3.70 -17.85
C ARG A 51 18.99 4.36 -16.71
N ARG A 52 17.95 3.70 -16.18
CA ARG A 52 17.18 4.18 -15.03
C ARG A 52 17.91 4.07 -13.70
N LEU A 53 18.99 3.31 -13.67
CA LEU A 53 19.86 3.15 -12.51
C LEU A 53 21.08 4.08 -12.56
N ALA A 54 21.12 5.02 -13.52
CA ALA A 54 22.25 5.94 -13.62
C ALA A 54 22.43 6.74 -12.31
N GLY A 55 23.64 6.72 -11.75
CA GLY A 55 23.96 7.36 -10.47
C GLY A 55 23.58 6.53 -9.23
N LEU A 56 23.05 5.32 -9.38
CA LEU A 56 22.77 4.38 -8.30
C LEU A 56 23.84 3.28 -8.28
N ASP A 57 24.32 2.91 -7.10
CA ASP A 57 25.26 1.81 -6.88
C ASP A 57 24.53 0.45 -6.82
N ALA A 58 23.81 0.13 -7.90
CA ALA A 58 23.10 -1.13 -8.06
C ALA A 58 23.83 -2.03 -9.05
N GLU A 59 24.01 -3.30 -8.69
CA GLU A 59 24.53 -4.32 -9.60
C GLU A 59 23.52 -4.58 -10.73
N GLN A 60 23.98 -4.60 -11.99
CA GLN A 60 23.15 -4.71 -13.18
C GLN A 60 23.39 -6.07 -13.84
N ILE A 61 22.39 -6.92 -13.89
CA ILE A 61 22.48 -8.27 -14.45
C ILE A 61 21.56 -8.36 -15.67
N GLU A 62 22.12 -8.49 -16.85
CA GLU A 62 21.37 -8.76 -18.06
C GLU A 62 21.01 -10.25 -18.12
N GLY A 63 19.70 -10.57 -18.15
CA GLY A 63 19.29 -11.96 -18.23
C GLY A 63 17.80 -12.18 -17.93
N ILE A 64 17.41 -13.44 -18.01
CA ILE A 64 16.03 -13.88 -17.74
C ILE A 64 15.87 -14.09 -16.24
N GLY A 65 14.96 -13.33 -15.60
CA GLY A 65 14.84 -13.26 -14.16
C GLY A 65 14.32 -14.54 -13.47
N TYR A 66 13.78 -15.50 -14.19
CA TYR A 66 13.41 -16.82 -13.64
C TYR A 66 14.47 -17.90 -13.91
N ASP A 67 15.55 -17.59 -14.64
CA ASP A 67 16.66 -18.49 -14.83
C ASP A 67 17.49 -18.55 -13.54
N ARG A 68 17.70 -19.77 -13.05
CA ARG A 68 18.47 -20.00 -11.81
C ARG A 68 19.90 -19.51 -11.89
N SER A 69 20.55 -19.60 -13.05
CA SER A 69 21.91 -19.09 -13.23
C SER A 69 21.94 -17.57 -13.12
N THR A 70 21.00 -16.87 -13.74
CA THR A 70 20.84 -15.41 -13.66
C THR A 70 20.56 -14.96 -12.22
N LEU A 71 19.67 -15.66 -11.51
CA LEU A 71 19.38 -15.36 -10.10
C LEU A 71 20.62 -15.56 -9.21
N ARG A 72 21.42 -16.61 -9.44
CA ARG A 72 22.69 -16.81 -8.73
C ARG A 72 23.67 -15.68 -9.00
N SER A 73 23.83 -15.29 -10.25
CA SER A 73 24.70 -14.16 -10.61
C SER A 73 24.29 -12.87 -9.91
N ALA A 74 22.98 -12.70 -9.63
CA ALA A 74 22.46 -11.57 -8.85
C ALA A 74 22.56 -11.79 -7.33
N GLY A 75 23.21 -12.84 -6.85
CA GLY A 75 23.42 -13.09 -5.43
C GLY A 75 22.18 -13.51 -4.66
N VAL A 76 21.21 -14.18 -5.31
CA VAL A 76 19.93 -14.58 -4.69
C VAL A 76 20.11 -15.47 -3.45
N GLU A 77 21.19 -16.27 -3.39
CA GLU A 77 21.47 -17.19 -2.27
C GLU A 77 21.79 -16.47 -0.95
N ARG A 78 22.23 -15.20 -1.03
CA ARG A 78 22.48 -14.33 0.13
C ARG A 78 21.39 -13.25 0.29
N ALA A 79 20.36 -13.27 -0.55
CA ALA A 79 19.34 -12.23 -0.56
C ALA A 79 18.39 -12.37 0.63
N VAL A 80 18.16 -11.27 1.33
CA VAL A 80 17.15 -11.17 2.39
C VAL A 80 15.74 -10.91 1.81
N ALA A 81 15.69 -10.44 0.55
CA ALA A 81 14.43 -10.22 -0.15
C ALA A 81 14.60 -10.32 -1.67
N LEU A 82 13.49 -10.66 -2.36
CA LEU A 82 13.39 -10.68 -3.82
C LEU A 82 12.08 -10.05 -4.27
N ALA A 83 12.20 -9.08 -5.20
CA ALA A 83 11.06 -8.38 -5.78
C ALA A 83 10.93 -8.69 -7.28
N ALA A 84 9.81 -9.30 -7.70
CA ALA A 84 9.50 -9.56 -9.10
C ALA A 84 8.52 -8.50 -9.62
N VAL A 85 9.02 -7.54 -10.42
CA VAL A 85 8.29 -6.34 -10.84
C VAL A 85 8.37 -6.07 -12.35
N THR A 86 8.53 -7.14 -13.15
CA THR A 86 8.48 -7.07 -14.61
C THR A 86 7.06 -6.72 -15.09
N ASN A 87 6.87 -6.56 -16.39
CA ASN A 87 5.56 -6.31 -16.98
C ASN A 87 4.68 -7.56 -17.15
N GLY A 88 5.20 -8.76 -16.85
CA GLY A 88 4.50 -10.03 -17.04
C GLY A 88 4.11 -10.68 -15.72
N ASP A 89 2.81 -10.85 -15.45
CA ASP A 89 2.31 -11.51 -14.24
C ASP A 89 2.85 -12.92 -14.07
N ASN A 90 2.84 -13.72 -15.15
CA ASN A 90 3.37 -15.08 -15.11
C ASN A 90 4.87 -15.14 -14.78
N SER A 91 5.66 -14.27 -15.40
CA SER A 91 7.09 -14.18 -15.12
C SER A 91 7.34 -13.80 -13.65
N ASN A 92 6.59 -12.82 -13.14
CA ASN A 92 6.73 -12.37 -11.76
C ASN A 92 6.42 -13.48 -10.76
N ILE A 93 5.38 -14.28 -11.01
CA ILE A 93 5.05 -15.43 -10.17
C ILE A 93 6.12 -16.50 -10.22
N VAL A 94 6.63 -16.85 -11.42
CA VAL A 94 7.69 -17.85 -11.55
C VAL A 94 8.96 -17.40 -10.81
N VAL A 95 9.34 -16.13 -10.95
CA VAL A 95 10.47 -15.55 -10.22
C VAL A 95 10.29 -15.66 -8.71
N ALA A 96 9.14 -15.20 -8.19
CA ALA A 96 8.87 -15.23 -6.75
C ALA A 96 8.87 -16.66 -6.19
N ARG A 97 8.24 -17.61 -6.90
CA ARG A 97 8.28 -19.03 -6.52
C ARG A 97 9.70 -19.59 -6.54
N THR A 98 10.45 -19.32 -7.60
CA THR A 98 11.84 -19.78 -7.71
C THR A 98 12.70 -19.24 -6.57
N GLY A 99 12.58 -17.96 -6.25
CA GLY A 99 13.28 -17.34 -5.12
C GLY A 99 12.95 -18.00 -3.79
N ARG A 100 11.68 -18.27 -3.53
CA ARG A 100 11.22 -18.88 -2.27
C ARG A 100 11.54 -20.39 -2.21
N GLU A 101 11.12 -21.16 -3.23
CA GLU A 101 11.15 -22.61 -3.18
C GLU A 101 12.54 -23.19 -3.50
N ALA A 102 13.30 -22.56 -4.40
CA ALA A 102 14.60 -23.07 -4.83
C ALA A 102 15.80 -22.44 -4.11
N PHE A 103 15.65 -21.20 -3.63
CA PHE A 103 16.72 -20.45 -2.97
C PHE A 103 16.43 -20.08 -1.51
N GLY A 104 15.24 -20.36 -1.00
CA GLY A 104 14.89 -20.11 0.40
C GLY A 104 14.81 -18.62 0.80
N VAL A 105 14.61 -17.72 -0.16
CA VAL A 105 14.48 -16.30 0.15
C VAL A 105 13.21 -16.08 0.98
N GLU A 106 13.35 -15.56 2.21
CA GLU A 106 12.23 -15.42 3.14
C GLU A 106 11.19 -14.39 2.68
N ARG A 107 11.66 -13.23 2.22
CA ARG A 107 10.80 -12.12 1.80
C ARG A 107 10.76 -12.02 0.28
N VAL A 108 9.73 -12.58 -0.32
CA VAL A 108 9.50 -12.47 -1.77
C VAL A 108 8.16 -11.80 -2.04
N PHE A 109 8.06 -10.99 -3.10
CA PHE A 109 6.77 -10.58 -3.62
C PHE A 109 6.76 -10.49 -5.14
N ALA A 110 5.55 -10.62 -5.72
CA ALA A 110 5.32 -10.47 -7.14
C ALA A 110 4.34 -9.33 -7.41
N ARG A 111 4.68 -8.44 -8.34
CA ARG A 111 3.72 -7.48 -8.88
C ARG A 111 2.77 -8.18 -9.84
N ILE A 112 1.47 -8.01 -9.66
CA ILE A 112 0.42 -8.59 -10.50
C ILE A 112 -0.50 -7.48 -10.98
N TYR A 113 -0.78 -7.44 -12.27
CA TYR A 113 -1.73 -6.50 -12.86
C TYR A 113 -3.17 -7.00 -12.71
N ASP A 114 -3.40 -8.28 -12.98
CA ASP A 114 -4.73 -8.88 -12.90
C ASP A 114 -5.14 -9.12 -11.44
N MET A 115 -6.13 -8.37 -10.96
CA MET A 115 -6.63 -8.45 -9.59
C MET A 115 -7.19 -9.82 -9.21
N ARG A 116 -7.83 -10.54 -10.17
CA ARG A 116 -8.37 -11.87 -9.92
C ARG A 116 -7.25 -12.88 -9.69
N ARG A 117 -6.18 -12.76 -10.46
CA ARG A 117 -4.99 -13.60 -10.34
C ARG A 117 -4.22 -13.32 -9.05
N ALA A 118 -4.09 -12.05 -8.65
CA ALA A 118 -3.45 -11.68 -7.40
C ALA A 118 -4.08 -12.42 -6.21
N ALA A 119 -5.41 -12.40 -6.09
CA ALA A 119 -6.12 -13.10 -5.02
C ALA A 119 -5.89 -14.62 -5.01
N VAL A 120 -5.72 -15.24 -6.20
CA VAL A 120 -5.40 -16.69 -6.28
C VAL A 120 -4.00 -16.96 -5.76
N TYR A 121 -3.00 -16.15 -6.16
CA TYR A 121 -1.61 -16.37 -5.75
C TYR A 121 -1.37 -16.07 -4.27
N GLU A 122 -2.06 -15.10 -3.69
CA GLU A 122 -2.04 -14.84 -2.25
C GLU A 122 -2.53 -16.05 -1.45
N ARG A 123 -3.60 -16.71 -1.89
CA ARG A 123 -4.08 -17.98 -1.29
C ARG A 123 -3.07 -19.11 -1.39
N LEU A 124 -2.22 -19.10 -2.42
CA LEU A 124 -1.12 -20.04 -2.58
C LEU A 124 0.14 -19.63 -1.80
N GLY A 125 0.03 -18.62 -0.95
CA GLY A 125 1.11 -18.16 -0.09
C GLY A 125 2.18 -17.33 -0.79
N ILE A 126 1.93 -16.79 -1.99
CA ILE A 126 2.85 -15.91 -2.68
C ILE A 126 2.38 -14.47 -2.44
N PRO A 127 3.12 -13.66 -1.68
CA PRO A 127 2.77 -12.25 -1.47
C PRO A 127 2.70 -11.52 -2.80
N THR A 128 1.57 -10.85 -3.07
CA THR A 128 1.38 -10.11 -4.31
C THR A 128 1.07 -8.64 -4.06
N VAL A 129 1.43 -7.80 -5.04
CA VAL A 129 1.04 -6.39 -5.07
C VAL A 129 0.22 -6.15 -6.35
N ALA A 130 -1.10 -6.00 -6.17
CA ALA A 130 -2.03 -5.72 -7.26
C ALA A 130 -1.95 -4.23 -7.66
N SER A 131 -0.98 -3.89 -8.52
CA SER A 131 -0.68 -2.49 -8.87
C SER A 131 -1.82 -1.76 -9.57
N ALA A 132 -2.63 -2.46 -10.38
CA ALA A 132 -3.82 -1.89 -11.02
C ALA A 132 -4.86 -1.47 -9.98
N ARG A 133 -5.12 -2.30 -8.96
CA ARG A 133 -6.06 -1.99 -7.89
C ARG A 133 -5.66 -0.71 -7.15
N LEU A 134 -4.40 -0.60 -6.74
CA LEU A 134 -3.90 0.59 -6.07
C LEU A 134 -4.09 1.86 -6.92
N THR A 135 -3.80 1.77 -8.22
CA THR A 135 -3.98 2.90 -9.14
C THR A 135 -5.45 3.26 -9.30
N ILE A 136 -6.35 2.27 -9.48
CA ILE A 136 -7.80 2.50 -9.58
C ILE A 136 -8.33 3.15 -8.30
N ASP A 137 -8.00 2.61 -7.14
CA ASP A 137 -8.45 3.14 -5.85
C ASP A 137 -7.98 4.58 -5.63
N MET A 138 -6.73 4.90 -6.01
CA MET A 138 -6.20 6.27 -5.95
C MET A 138 -6.90 7.20 -6.94
N SER A 139 -7.17 6.73 -8.16
CA SER A 139 -7.86 7.52 -9.19
C SER A 139 -9.32 7.78 -8.83
N MET A 140 -10.02 6.77 -8.31
CA MET A 140 -11.40 6.93 -7.84
C MET A 140 -11.52 8.00 -6.75
N ARG A 141 -10.56 8.03 -5.83
CA ARG A 141 -10.50 9.09 -4.80
C ARG A 141 -10.35 10.50 -5.35
N GLN A 142 -9.61 10.67 -6.45
CA GLN A 142 -9.48 11.97 -7.11
C GLN A 142 -10.74 12.37 -7.87
N LEU A 143 -11.43 11.40 -8.46
CA LEU A 143 -12.65 11.62 -9.24
C LEU A 143 -13.89 11.78 -8.36
N ARG A 144 -13.94 11.12 -7.22
CA ARG A 144 -15.05 11.10 -6.29
C ARG A 144 -14.56 11.32 -4.85
N PRO A 145 -14.13 12.54 -4.51
CA PRO A 145 -13.67 12.86 -3.16
C PRO A 145 -14.78 12.84 -2.10
N ASP A 146 -16.04 12.85 -2.56
CA ASP A 146 -17.27 12.79 -1.78
C ASP A 146 -17.65 11.36 -1.34
N VAL A 147 -16.99 10.35 -1.89
CA VAL A 147 -17.26 8.95 -1.55
C VAL A 147 -16.34 8.48 -0.42
N GLU A 148 -16.93 7.75 0.51
CA GLU A 148 -16.20 7.04 1.55
C GLU A 148 -15.08 6.18 0.95
N ALA A 149 -13.90 6.24 1.54
CA ALA A 149 -12.73 5.50 1.10
C ALA A 149 -12.06 4.76 2.26
N VAL A 150 -11.92 3.45 2.16
CA VAL A 150 -11.04 2.68 3.03
C VAL A 150 -9.60 3.05 2.70
N ARG A 151 -8.89 3.62 3.68
CA ARG A 151 -7.51 4.12 3.53
C ARG A 151 -6.47 3.08 3.88
N TRP A 152 -6.77 2.27 4.85
CA TRP A 152 -5.89 1.24 5.35
C TRP A 152 -6.71 0.12 5.99
N VAL A 153 -6.25 -1.12 5.83
CA VAL A 153 -6.82 -2.31 6.47
C VAL A 153 -5.68 -3.03 7.17
N ASP A 154 -5.85 -3.32 8.44
CA ASP A 154 -4.94 -4.20 9.17
C ASP A 154 -5.35 -5.67 8.94
N PRO A 155 -4.52 -6.47 8.27
CA PRO A 155 -4.84 -7.87 7.99
C PRO A 155 -4.98 -8.73 9.24
N GLY A 156 -4.33 -8.34 10.35
CA GLY A 156 -4.30 -9.13 11.58
C GLY A 156 -5.30 -8.69 12.64
N ALA A 157 -5.62 -7.40 12.72
CA ALA A 157 -6.42 -6.84 13.81
C ALA A 157 -7.91 -6.72 13.49
N GLY A 158 -8.34 -6.97 12.26
CA GLY A 158 -9.75 -6.87 11.88
C GLY A 158 -10.32 -5.44 11.93
N VAL A 159 -9.45 -4.42 11.83
CA VAL A 159 -9.83 -3.00 11.79
C VAL A 159 -9.36 -2.35 10.50
N CYS A 160 -10.04 -1.28 10.08
CA CYS A 160 -9.64 -0.47 8.95
C CYS A 160 -9.77 1.03 9.27
N LEU A 161 -9.00 1.85 8.55
CA LEU A 161 -9.14 3.29 8.54
C LEU A 161 -10.02 3.70 7.37
N VAL A 162 -11.15 4.31 7.69
CA VAL A 162 -12.12 4.83 6.72
C VAL A 162 -12.03 6.34 6.70
N GLU A 163 -11.96 6.92 5.52
CA GLU A 163 -12.11 8.37 5.30
C GLU A 163 -13.48 8.65 4.73
N ARG A 164 -14.20 9.59 5.32
CA ARG A 164 -15.51 10.02 4.82
C ARG A 164 -15.83 11.47 5.17
N PRO A 165 -16.57 12.17 4.32
CA PRO A 165 -17.15 13.48 4.67
C PRO A 165 -18.12 13.34 5.85
N ALA A 166 -18.19 14.38 6.68
CA ALA A 166 -19.20 14.46 7.72
C ALA A 166 -20.59 14.52 7.10
N SER A 167 -21.44 13.55 7.43
CA SER A 167 -22.86 13.58 7.01
C SER A 167 -23.64 14.62 7.83
N ARG A 168 -24.78 15.08 7.30
CA ARG A 168 -25.65 16.03 8.00
C ARG A 168 -26.11 15.50 9.37
N ALA A 169 -26.28 14.18 9.51
CA ALA A 169 -26.67 13.57 10.77
C ALA A 169 -25.59 13.71 11.87
N LEU A 170 -24.34 13.87 11.49
CA LEU A 170 -23.21 13.98 12.43
C LEU A 170 -22.88 15.42 12.78
N ILE A 171 -23.35 16.39 12.02
CA ILE A 171 -23.08 17.81 12.29
C ILE A 171 -23.68 18.19 13.65
N GLY A 172 -22.85 18.80 14.51
CA GLY A 172 -23.22 19.16 15.86
C GLY A 172 -23.04 18.05 16.91
N THR A 173 -22.67 16.83 16.50
CA THR A 173 -22.40 15.73 17.42
C THR A 173 -20.99 15.86 18.02
N SER A 174 -20.85 15.65 19.32
CA SER A 174 -19.54 15.57 19.96
C SER A 174 -18.89 14.22 19.69
N LEU A 175 -17.55 14.17 19.71
CA LEU A 175 -16.82 12.93 19.49
C LEU A 175 -17.13 11.87 20.53
N GLY A 176 -17.29 12.26 21.80
CA GLY A 176 -17.67 11.34 22.85
C GLY A 176 -18.99 10.61 22.56
N ALA A 177 -19.95 11.28 21.92
CA ALA A 177 -21.21 10.68 21.50
C ALA A 177 -21.03 9.77 20.28
N LEU A 178 -20.15 10.13 19.33
CA LEU A 178 -19.86 9.33 18.15
C LEU A 178 -19.18 8.00 18.49
N GLU A 179 -18.36 7.98 19.51
CA GLU A 179 -17.57 6.83 19.95
C GLU A 179 -18.22 5.99 21.06
N ALA A 180 -19.42 6.40 21.51
CA ALA A 180 -20.03 5.86 22.72
C ALA A 180 -20.30 4.33 22.65
N ASP A 181 -20.62 3.79 21.47
CA ASP A 181 -20.90 2.37 21.27
C ASP A 181 -19.63 1.50 21.11
N GLY A 182 -18.46 2.11 21.02
CA GLY A 182 -17.18 1.41 20.88
C GLY A 182 -16.91 0.78 19.50
N THR A 183 -17.78 0.96 18.53
CA THR A 183 -17.61 0.40 17.18
C THR A 183 -16.69 1.23 16.30
N VAL A 184 -16.56 2.51 16.62
CA VAL A 184 -15.79 3.50 15.89
C VAL A 184 -14.83 4.25 16.83
N ARG A 185 -13.68 4.63 16.31
CA ARG A 185 -12.79 5.62 16.94
C ARG A 185 -12.38 6.65 15.90
N LEU A 186 -12.48 7.92 16.23
CA LEU A 186 -12.02 8.98 15.34
C LEU A 186 -10.50 9.12 15.47
N ALA A 187 -9.79 8.89 14.36
CA ALA A 187 -8.34 9.01 14.31
C ALA A 187 -7.89 10.46 14.04
N ALA A 188 -8.62 11.18 13.19
CA ALA A 188 -8.36 12.58 12.87
C ALA A 188 -9.60 13.23 12.23
N VAL A 189 -9.65 14.57 12.25
CA VAL A 189 -10.57 15.38 11.45
C VAL A 189 -9.75 16.30 10.55
N ARG A 190 -10.12 16.41 9.28
CA ARG A 190 -9.58 17.45 8.41
C ARG A 190 -10.65 18.52 8.18
N ARG A 191 -10.40 19.72 8.68
CA ARG A 191 -11.25 20.90 8.59
C ARG A 191 -10.53 21.99 7.83
N LEU A 192 -11.12 22.51 6.77
CA LEU A 192 -10.53 23.57 5.92
C LEU A 192 -9.08 23.25 5.49
N GLY A 193 -8.80 21.98 5.18
CA GLY A 193 -7.47 21.52 4.75
C GLY A 193 -6.46 21.26 5.86
N VAL A 194 -6.80 21.56 7.13
CA VAL A 194 -5.93 21.34 8.30
C VAL A 194 -6.37 20.06 9.02
N SER A 195 -5.42 19.20 9.34
CA SER A 195 -5.67 17.98 10.14
C SER A 195 -5.64 18.32 11.63
N ILE A 196 -6.67 17.88 12.35
CA ILE A 196 -6.88 18.12 13.79
C ILE A 196 -6.90 16.74 14.46
N LEU A 197 -6.12 16.58 15.53
CA LEU A 197 -6.26 15.41 16.41
C LEU A 197 -7.52 15.60 17.26
N PRO A 198 -8.36 14.58 17.36
CA PRO A 198 -9.64 14.69 18.04
C PRO A 198 -9.46 14.82 19.56
N MET A 199 -10.23 15.76 20.14
CA MET A 199 -10.44 15.88 21.57
C MET A 199 -11.90 15.51 21.88
N PRO A 200 -12.22 14.97 23.07
CA PRO A 200 -13.59 14.50 23.38
C PRO A 200 -14.70 15.53 23.20
N ASP A 201 -14.38 16.80 23.36
CA ASP A 201 -15.28 17.96 23.22
C ASP A 201 -15.34 18.51 21.78
N LEU A 202 -14.52 17.97 20.86
CA LEU A 202 -14.58 18.40 19.46
C LEU A 202 -15.97 18.08 18.88
N VAL A 203 -16.59 19.08 18.28
CA VAL A 203 -17.89 18.95 17.61
C VAL A 203 -17.69 18.86 16.11
N VAL A 204 -18.34 17.89 15.48
CA VAL A 204 -18.34 17.70 14.02
C VAL A 204 -19.02 18.88 13.33
N GLN A 205 -18.39 19.41 12.30
CA GLN A 205 -18.90 20.55 11.52
C GLN A 205 -19.14 20.17 10.05
N ASP A 206 -19.93 20.99 9.39
CA ASP A 206 -20.13 20.87 7.95
C ASP A 206 -18.80 21.05 7.19
N GLY A 207 -18.56 20.23 6.20
CA GLY A 207 -17.30 20.22 5.44
C GLY A 207 -16.12 19.52 6.13
N ASP A 208 -16.31 18.96 7.33
CA ASP A 208 -15.30 18.11 7.94
C ASP A 208 -15.12 16.81 7.15
N LEU A 209 -13.86 16.35 7.07
CA LEU A 209 -13.51 15.03 6.60
C LEU A 209 -13.02 14.20 7.77
N LEU A 210 -13.73 13.13 8.06
CA LEU A 210 -13.50 12.29 9.24
C LEU A 210 -12.62 11.10 8.86
N TYR A 211 -11.61 10.81 9.68
CA TYR A 211 -10.79 9.62 9.59
C TYR A 211 -11.13 8.69 10.76
N LEU A 212 -11.75 7.57 10.45
CA LEU A 212 -12.37 6.69 11.43
C LEU A 212 -11.70 5.33 11.43
N MET A 213 -11.24 4.88 12.60
CA MET A 213 -10.88 3.47 12.81
C MET A 213 -12.17 2.70 13.08
N VAL A 214 -12.42 1.68 12.28
CA VAL A 214 -13.66 0.89 12.28
C VAL A 214 -13.31 -0.59 12.23
N ARG A 215 -14.08 -1.43 12.89
CA ARG A 215 -13.97 -2.88 12.70
C ARG A 215 -14.41 -3.27 11.28
N ASN A 216 -13.65 -4.17 10.65
CA ASN A 216 -13.92 -4.58 9.26
C ASN A 216 -15.34 -5.14 9.06
N ASP A 217 -15.88 -5.83 10.07
CA ASP A 217 -17.22 -6.41 10.05
C ASP A 217 -18.36 -5.37 10.27
N ARG A 218 -18.01 -4.10 10.52
CA ARG A 218 -18.95 -3.01 10.76
C ARG A 218 -18.90 -1.89 9.73
N VAL A 219 -18.06 -2.01 8.72
CA VAL A 219 -17.94 -0.96 7.68
C VAL A 219 -19.27 -0.79 6.94
N ASP A 220 -19.91 -1.89 6.54
CA ASP A 220 -21.17 -1.84 5.80
C ASP A 220 -22.34 -1.31 6.67
N ASP A 221 -22.37 -1.64 7.97
CA ASP A 221 -23.34 -1.11 8.92
C ASP A 221 -23.23 0.40 9.08
N LEU A 222 -21.99 0.92 9.12
CA LEU A 222 -21.74 2.36 9.18
C LEU A 222 -22.17 3.07 7.90
N GLN A 223 -21.92 2.45 6.75
CA GLN A 223 -22.38 2.98 5.47
C GLN A 223 -23.92 3.10 5.47
N ALA A 224 -24.62 2.07 5.92
CA ALA A 224 -26.08 2.07 6.01
C ALA A 224 -26.61 3.11 7.02
N ALA A 225 -26.04 3.16 8.23
CA ALA A 225 -26.49 4.08 9.28
C ALA A 225 -26.29 5.58 8.92
N TRP A 226 -25.34 5.86 8.04
CA TRP A 226 -25.02 7.25 7.66
C TRP A 226 -25.50 7.62 6.25
N ALA A 227 -25.93 6.65 5.42
CA ALA A 227 -26.55 6.88 4.12
C ALA A 227 -28.02 7.35 4.22
N ASP A 228 -28.74 6.91 5.24
CA ASP A 228 -30.17 7.24 5.41
C ASP A 228 -30.45 8.73 5.70
N SER A 229 -29.43 9.53 6.00
CA SER A 229 -29.59 10.96 6.22
C SER A 229 -29.55 11.82 4.96
N ASP A 230 -29.09 11.29 3.82
CA ASP A 230 -28.94 12.06 2.57
C ASP A 230 -30.06 11.81 1.54
N VAL A 231 -30.94 10.83 1.74
CA VAL A 231 -32.00 10.43 0.76
C VAL A 231 -33.31 11.22 0.88
N VAL A 232 -33.51 12.01 1.92
CA VAL A 232 -34.77 12.77 2.08
C VAL A 232 -34.55 14.25 1.84
N LYS A 233 -34.47 14.67 0.60
CA LYS A 233 -35.00 15.96 0.05
C LYS A 233 -34.56 16.17 -1.41
N GLY A 234 -35.14 15.39 -2.29
CA GLY A 234 -35.04 15.59 -3.75
C GLY A 234 -36.37 15.33 -4.46
N THR A 235 -37.49 15.74 -3.85
CA THR A 235 -38.80 15.84 -4.54
C THR A 235 -39.67 16.88 -3.85
N SER A 236 -39.62 18.09 -4.35
CA SER A 236 -40.74 19.05 -4.40
C SER A 236 -40.41 20.12 -5.43
#